data_7b2ab58fb8b15e0b574d5465fa35f8ed
#
_entry.id   7b2ab58fb8b15e0b574d5465fa35f8ed
#
_cell.length_a   1.000
_cell.length_b   1.000
_cell.length_c   1.000
_cell.angle_alpha   90.00
_cell.angle_beta   90.00
_cell.angle_gamma   90.00
#
_symmetry.space_group_name_H-M   'P 1'
#
loop_
_entity.id
_entity.type
_entity.pdbx_description
1 polymer ?
#
loop_
_entity_poly.entity_id
_entity_poly.type
_entity_poly.pdbx_seq_one_letter_code
_entity_poly.pdbx_strand_id
1 'polypeptide(L)'
;EEVRKRGIKYCLVTCWGDDGAECLYNCVLPVLALYGAHNYLPADKAETFAADDVFFATGYTTEEFCALCKPSVTPCENRTPYANPTKYLLYNDPMKGMFDRHTTAQFPAFYKECAEELGALALRGGRFAYLFDVQAKLCFVLALKSTLGVELKAAYDANDKERLAVIASETIPQICSRIEEFHKAFRKGWMSESR
;
A
#
# COMPACT_ATOMS: atom_id res chain seq x y z
N GLU A 1 4.26 15.61 22.39
CA GLU A 1 5.14 16.47 23.19
C GLU A 1 4.84 17.94 22.92
N GLU A 2 4.82 18.40 21.67
CA GLU A 2 4.59 19.83 21.32
C GLU A 2 3.21 20.35 21.78
N VAL A 3 2.17 19.51 21.66
CA VAL A 3 0.81 19.81 22.14
C VAL A 3 0.80 20.12 23.64
N ARG A 4 1.54 19.31 24.42
CA ARG A 4 1.65 19.51 25.88
C ARG A 4 2.42 20.80 26.22
N LYS A 5 3.54 21.05 25.53
CA LYS A 5 4.34 22.29 25.72
C LYS A 5 3.51 23.54 25.46
N ARG A 6 2.59 23.50 24.51
CA ARG A 6 1.71 24.62 24.15
C ARG A 6 0.43 24.69 24.99
N GLY A 7 0.24 23.81 25.97
CA GLY A 7 -0.92 23.79 26.84
C GLY A 7 -2.24 23.48 26.12
N ILE A 8 -2.18 22.83 24.96
CA ILE A 8 -3.38 22.41 24.21
C ILE A 8 -4.07 21.29 25.00
N LYS A 9 -5.33 21.51 25.37
CA LYS A 9 -6.09 20.59 26.23
C LYS A 9 -6.79 19.47 25.46
N TYR A 10 -7.13 19.71 24.20
CA TYR A 10 -7.88 18.76 23.37
C TYR A 10 -7.14 18.56 22.05
N CYS A 11 -6.97 17.30 21.67
CA CYS A 11 -6.41 16.90 20.40
C CYS A 11 -7.31 15.80 19.81
N LEU A 12 -7.62 15.90 18.51
CA LEU A 12 -8.44 14.96 17.79
C LEU A 12 -7.58 14.28 16.72
N VAL A 13 -7.61 12.97 16.69
CA VAL A 13 -7.07 12.16 15.57
C VAL A 13 -8.23 11.73 14.69
N THR A 14 -8.08 11.95 13.40
CA THR A 14 -9.07 11.54 12.40
C THR A 14 -8.43 10.60 11.38
N CYS A 15 -9.19 9.60 10.94
CA CYS A 15 -8.81 8.70 9.87
C CYS A 15 -9.76 8.94 8.69
N TRP A 16 -9.18 9.37 7.57
CA TRP A 16 -9.93 9.67 6.35
C TRP A 16 -9.65 8.59 5.31
N GLY A 17 -10.70 8.02 4.72
CA GLY A 17 -10.61 6.98 3.69
C GLY A 17 -10.99 7.46 2.29
N ASP A 18 -11.11 8.76 2.09
CA ASP A 18 -11.62 9.39 0.86
C ASP A 18 -10.58 9.48 -0.28
N ASP A 19 -9.29 9.34 0.04
CA ASP A 19 -8.21 9.30 -0.96
C ASP A 19 -7.26 8.12 -0.74
N GLY A 20 -7.74 6.93 -0.63
CA GLY A 20 -6.88 5.78 -0.41
C GLY A 20 -7.60 4.55 0.13
N ALA A 21 -8.78 4.30 -0.37
CA ALA A 21 -9.61 3.19 0.06
C ALA A 21 -9.04 1.79 -0.27
N GLU A 22 -7.92 1.69 -0.94
CA GLU A 22 -7.18 0.44 -1.16
C GLU A 22 -6.47 -0.06 0.11
N CYS A 23 -6.40 0.78 1.15
CA CYS A 23 -5.88 0.45 2.46
C CYS A 23 -7.05 0.18 3.42
N LEU A 24 -6.98 -0.91 4.16
CA LEU A 24 -7.98 -1.27 5.18
C LEU A 24 -7.79 -0.44 6.45
N TYR A 25 -8.86 -0.15 7.20
CA TYR A 25 -8.83 0.76 8.36
C TYR A 25 -7.88 0.29 9.46
N ASN A 26 -7.77 -1.01 9.72
CA ASN A 26 -6.89 -1.53 10.76
C ASN A 26 -5.38 -1.33 10.49
N CYS A 27 -5.00 -0.87 9.29
CA CYS A 27 -3.61 -0.47 9.02
C CYS A 27 -3.13 0.70 9.91
N VAL A 28 -4.05 1.49 10.48
CA VAL A 28 -3.71 2.64 11.34
C VAL A 28 -3.55 2.30 12.82
N LEU A 29 -3.71 1.03 13.22
CA LEU A 29 -3.64 0.61 14.63
C LEU A 29 -2.40 1.11 15.36
N PRO A 30 -1.16 1.07 14.81
CA PRO A 30 0.00 1.59 15.53
C PRO A 30 -0.08 3.08 15.82
N VAL A 31 -0.64 3.87 14.91
CA VAL A 31 -0.83 5.31 15.10
C VAL A 31 -1.84 5.59 16.20
N LEU A 32 -2.92 4.81 16.25
CA LEU A 32 -3.94 4.94 17.30
C LEU A 32 -3.41 4.52 18.66
N ALA A 33 -2.64 3.44 18.74
CA ALA A 33 -1.98 3.00 19.97
C ALA A 33 -1.01 4.07 20.49
N LEU A 34 -0.17 4.62 19.61
CA LEU A 34 0.77 5.69 19.95
C LEU A 34 0.04 6.95 20.42
N TYR A 35 -1.02 7.35 19.73
CA TYR A 35 -1.84 8.48 20.17
C TYR A 35 -2.47 8.23 21.54
N GLY A 36 -3.03 7.04 21.77
CA GLY A 36 -3.59 6.64 23.05
C GLY A 36 -2.56 6.69 24.16
N ALA A 37 -1.39 6.08 23.97
CA ALA A 37 -0.30 6.06 24.94
C ALA A 37 0.16 7.48 25.34
N HIS A 38 0.30 8.37 24.36
CA HIS A 38 0.69 9.76 24.63
C HIS A 38 -0.34 10.57 25.42
N ASN A 39 -1.60 10.16 25.50
CA ASN A 39 -2.60 10.83 26.34
C ASN A 39 -2.43 10.52 27.82
N TYR A 40 -1.87 9.36 28.16
CA TYR A 40 -1.80 8.87 29.54
C TYR A 40 -0.37 8.74 30.08
N LEU A 41 0.63 8.60 29.22
CA LEU A 41 2.01 8.33 29.60
C LEU A 41 2.93 9.53 29.29
N PRO A 42 4.06 9.66 30.02
CA PRO A 42 5.16 10.52 29.60
C PRO A 42 5.70 10.11 28.24
N ALA A 43 6.24 11.07 27.48
CA ALA A 43 6.69 10.85 26.10
C ALA A 43 7.76 9.76 25.96
N ASP A 44 8.69 9.68 26.93
CA ASP A 44 9.77 8.69 27.01
C ASP A 44 9.27 7.24 27.18
N LYS A 45 8.04 7.04 27.66
CA LYS A 45 7.43 5.72 27.87
C LYS A 45 6.35 5.37 26.83
N ALA A 46 5.76 6.38 26.21
CA ALA A 46 4.60 6.21 25.34
C ALA A 46 4.92 5.37 24.10
N GLU A 47 6.09 5.55 23.50
CA GLU A 47 6.49 4.83 22.29
C GLU A 47 6.70 3.33 22.56
N THR A 48 7.44 2.99 23.61
CA THR A 48 7.66 1.59 24.01
C THR A 48 6.34 0.92 24.38
N PHE A 49 5.52 1.58 25.18
CA PHE A 49 4.23 1.04 25.59
C PHE A 49 3.32 0.79 24.37
N ALA A 50 3.25 1.74 23.42
CA ALA A 50 2.44 1.59 22.23
C ALA A 50 2.94 0.43 21.34
N ALA A 51 4.24 0.26 21.21
CA ALA A 51 4.84 -0.85 20.45
C ALA A 51 4.50 -2.21 21.09
N ASP A 52 4.64 -2.32 22.40
CA ASP A 52 4.30 -3.55 23.15
C ASP A 52 2.80 -3.87 23.03
N ASP A 53 1.93 -2.86 23.14
CA ASP A 53 0.48 -3.01 23.03
C ASP A 53 0.07 -3.47 21.62
N VAL A 54 0.66 -2.88 20.57
CA VAL A 54 0.44 -3.31 19.18
C VAL A 54 0.85 -4.76 18.99
N PHE A 55 2.04 -5.15 19.47
CA PHE A 55 2.51 -6.52 19.35
C PHE A 55 1.61 -7.50 20.10
N PHE A 56 1.23 -7.18 21.34
CA PHE A 56 0.33 -8.00 22.15
C PHE A 56 -1.05 -8.18 21.49
N ALA A 57 -1.61 -7.11 20.93
CA ALA A 57 -2.94 -7.13 20.33
C ALA A 57 -2.96 -7.81 18.94
N THR A 58 -1.87 -7.73 18.18
CA THR A 58 -1.87 -8.12 16.76
C THR A 58 -0.95 -9.29 16.43
N GLY A 59 0.09 -9.52 17.20
CA GLY A 59 1.18 -10.46 16.89
C GLY A 59 2.20 -9.92 15.88
N TYR A 60 2.11 -8.63 15.52
CA TYR A 60 3.01 -7.93 14.60
C TYR A 60 3.65 -6.73 15.28
N THR A 61 4.90 -6.44 14.97
CA THR A 61 5.58 -5.25 15.49
C THR A 61 5.14 -3.98 14.78
N THR A 62 5.44 -2.83 15.36
CA THR A 62 5.18 -1.52 14.73
C THR A 62 5.95 -1.39 13.41
N GLU A 63 7.19 -1.88 13.34
CA GLU A 63 8.02 -1.87 12.14
C GLU A 63 7.39 -2.72 11.02
N GLU A 64 6.84 -3.89 11.37
CA GLU A 64 6.13 -4.74 10.42
C GLU A 64 4.87 -4.05 9.89
N PHE A 65 4.13 -3.31 10.73
CA PHE A 65 3.04 -2.47 10.26
C PHE A 65 3.50 -1.34 9.33
N CYS A 66 4.70 -0.77 9.55
CA CYS A 66 5.27 0.25 8.67
C CYS A 66 5.52 -0.30 7.25
N ALA A 67 5.73 -1.60 7.08
CA ALA A 67 5.84 -2.22 5.76
C ALA A 67 4.57 -2.01 4.90
N LEU A 68 3.38 -1.86 5.51
CA LEU A 68 2.13 -1.54 4.80
C LEU A 68 2.16 -0.17 4.10
N CYS A 69 3.01 0.76 4.56
CA CYS A 69 3.18 2.09 3.95
C CYS A 69 4.18 2.08 2.79
N LYS A 70 5.07 1.09 2.72
CA LYS A 70 6.16 1.00 1.74
C LYS A 70 5.67 1.12 0.28
N PRO A 71 4.57 0.47 -0.15
CA PRO A 71 4.06 0.58 -1.51
C PRO A 71 3.71 2.00 -1.96
N SER A 72 3.40 2.90 -1.01
CA SER A 72 3.10 4.31 -1.30
C SER A 72 4.37 5.19 -1.36
N VAL A 73 5.54 4.64 -1.03
CA VAL A 73 6.84 5.30 -1.15
C VAL A 73 7.47 4.82 -2.45
N THR A 74 7.08 5.40 -3.57
CA THR A 74 7.58 5.01 -4.89
C THR A 74 9.08 5.29 -5.05
N PRO A 75 9.81 4.52 -5.87
CA PRO A 75 11.22 4.76 -6.18
C PRO A 75 11.38 5.93 -7.18
N CYS A 76 10.76 7.07 -6.90
CA CYS A 76 10.87 8.28 -7.70
C CYS A 76 11.77 9.28 -6.96
N GLU A 77 12.75 9.84 -7.64
CA GLU A 77 13.59 10.93 -7.10
C GLU A 77 12.75 12.18 -6.77
N ASN A 78 11.75 12.46 -7.59
CA ASN A 78 10.77 13.51 -7.34
C ASN A 78 9.51 12.88 -6.76
N ARG A 79 9.13 13.33 -5.56
CA ARG A 79 7.84 12.93 -4.96
C ARG A 79 6.73 13.14 -5.97
N THR A 80 5.91 12.11 -6.17
CA THR A 80 4.73 12.25 -7.02
C THR A 80 3.82 13.32 -6.44
N PRO A 81 3.14 14.11 -7.26
CA PRO A 81 2.19 15.12 -6.77
C PRO A 81 0.93 14.49 -6.15
N TYR A 82 0.85 13.16 -6.15
CA TYR A 82 -0.32 12.41 -5.69
C TYR A 82 -0.09 11.85 -4.29
N ALA A 83 -1.08 12.00 -3.44
CA ALA A 83 -1.03 11.56 -2.04
C ALA A 83 -0.98 10.03 -1.93
N ASN A 84 -1.56 9.30 -2.90
CA ASN A 84 -1.62 7.84 -2.91
C ASN A 84 -1.17 7.27 -4.27
N PRO A 85 0.13 7.02 -4.46
CA PRO A 85 0.66 6.46 -5.70
C PRO A 85 0.07 5.09 -6.08
N THR A 86 -0.19 4.23 -5.11
CA THR A 86 -0.73 2.89 -5.38
C THR A 86 -2.11 2.96 -6.03
N LYS A 87 -2.97 3.85 -5.55
CA LYS A 87 -4.29 4.11 -6.14
C LYS A 87 -4.17 4.60 -7.59
N TYR A 88 -3.35 5.61 -7.82
CA TYR A 88 -3.19 6.16 -9.16
C TYR A 88 -2.62 5.14 -10.14
N LEU A 89 -1.65 4.34 -9.73
CA LEU A 89 -1.10 3.27 -10.56
C LEU A 89 -2.14 2.16 -10.83
N LEU A 90 -2.94 1.81 -9.80
CA LEU A 90 -3.99 0.79 -9.94
C LEU A 90 -5.06 1.23 -10.96
N TYR A 91 -5.48 2.48 -10.92
CA TYR A 91 -6.53 3.03 -11.80
C TYR A 91 -5.99 3.74 -13.04
N ASN A 92 -4.65 3.82 -13.22
CA ASN A 92 -4.08 4.44 -14.41
C ASN A 92 -4.59 3.73 -15.68
N ASP A 93 -5.20 4.51 -16.56
CA ASP A 93 -5.60 4.05 -17.89
C ASP A 93 -4.33 3.96 -18.77
N PRO A 94 -3.94 2.76 -19.21
CA PRO A 94 -2.71 2.58 -19.99
C PRO A 94 -2.74 3.29 -21.34
N MET A 95 -3.92 3.66 -21.85
CA MET A 95 -4.03 4.41 -23.11
C MET A 95 -3.91 5.91 -22.92
N LYS A 96 -4.29 6.43 -21.71
CA LYS A 96 -4.18 7.85 -21.39
C LYS A 96 -2.86 8.22 -20.73
N GLY A 97 -2.22 7.28 -20.01
CA GLY A 97 -0.89 7.43 -19.46
C GLY A 97 -0.73 8.60 -18.49
N MET A 98 -1.75 8.93 -17.70
CA MET A 98 -1.71 10.10 -16.81
C MET A 98 -0.56 10.05 -15.81
N PHE A 99 -0.17 8.85 -15.38
CA PHE A 99 0.90 8.62 -14.40
C PHE A 99 2.24 8.23 -15.05
N ASP A 100 2.28 7.98 -16.36
CA ASP A 100 3.45 7.42 -17.06
C ASP A 100 4.72 8.25 -16.88
N ARG A 101 4.60 9.59 -16.85
CA ARG A 101 5.74 10.51 -16.63
C ARG A 101 6.41 10.35 -15.24
N HIS A 102 5.76 9.73 -14.28
CA HIS A 102 6.27 9.48 -12.93
C HIS A 102 6.72 8.04 -12.74
N THR A 103 6.54 7.19 -13.74
CA THR A 103 6.87 5.78 -13.69
C THR A 103 8.28 5.56 -14.25
N THR A 104 9.07 4.73 -13.60
CA THR A 104 10.41 4.35 -14.01
C THR A 104 10.53 2.84 -14.19
N ALA A 105 11.58 2.39 -14.86
CA ALA A 105 11.87 0.96 -15.01
C ALA A 105 12.12 0.21 -13.68
N GLN A 106 12.26 0.95 -12.57
CA GLN A 106 12.46 0.36 -11.24
C GLN A 106 11.15 -0.11 -10.60
N PHE A 107 9.98 0.40 -11.04
CA PHE A 107 8.70 0.11 -10.40
C PHE A 107 8.32 -1.37 -10.35
N PRO A 108 8.46 -2.16 -11.42
CA PRO A 108 8.13 -3.59 -11.37
C PRO A 108 8.92 -4.34 -10.30
N ALA A 109 10.23 -4.11 -10.21
CA ALA A 109 11.09 -4.75 -9.22
C ALA A 109 10.75 -4.29 -7.80
N PHE A 110 10.53 -2.99 -7.60
CA PHE A 110 10.14 -2.42 -6.31
C PHE A 110 8.82 -3.01 -5.81
N TYR A 111 7.78 -3.06 -6.64
CA TYR A 111 6.50 -3.61 -6.21
C TYR A 111 6.55 -5.13 -6.01
N LYS A 112 7.39 -5.84 -6.78
CA LYS A 112 7.63 -7.26 -6.55
C LYS A 112 8.27 -7.50 -5.18
N GLU A 113 9.30 -6.72 -4.82
CA GLU A 113 9.93 -6.79 -3.49
C GLU A 113 8.94 -6.49 -2.36
N CYS A 114 8.14 -5.44 -2.50
CA CYS A 114 7.08 -5.13 -1.54
C CYS A 114 6.07 -6.29 -1.41
N ALA A 115 5.69 -6.91 -2.52
CA ALA A 115 4.75 -8.03 -2.51
C ALA A 115 5.31 -9.26 -1.79
N GLU A 116 6.59 -9.57 -1.99
CA GLU A 116 7.27 -10.70 -1.33
C GLU A 116 7.41 -10.46 0.18
N GLU A 117 7.83 -9.26 0.59
CA GLU A 117 7.94 -8.87 1.99
C GLU A 117 6.58 -8.95 2.71
N LEU A 118 5.57 -8.32 2.16
CA LEU A 118 4.22 -8.32 2.73
C LEU A 118 3.58 -9.70 2.71
N GLY A 119 3.84 -10.49 1.65
CA GLY A 119 3.38 -11.87 1.56
C GLY A 119 4.00 -12.76 2.63
N ALA A 120 5.28 -12.59 2.95
CA ALA A 120 5.94 -13.30 4.03
C ALA A 120 5.32 -12.97 5.39
N LEU A 121 4.98 -11.69 5.64
CA LEU A 121 4.26 -11.30 6.85
C LEU A 121 2.85 -11.90 6.91
N ALA A 122 2.13 -11.93 5.80
CA ALA A 122 0.80 -12.54 5.73
C ALA A 122 0.82 -14.04 6.06
N LEU A 123 1.85 -14.77 5.63
CA LEU A 123 2.01 -16.21 5.88
C LEU A 123 2.20 -16.56 7.36
N ARG A 124 2.60 -15.62 8.21
CA ARG A 124 2.67 -15.85 9.66
C ARG A 124 1.29 -16.14 10.26
N GLY A 125 0.24 -15.73 9.58
CA GLY A 125 -1.13 -15.94 10.04
C GLY A 125 -1.57 -14.98 11.16
N GLY A 126 -2.67 -15.34 11.82
CA GLY A 126 -3.26 -14.53 12.88
C GLY A 126 -4.37 -13.60 12.37
N ARG A 127 -5.01 -12.93 13.34
CA ARG A 127 -6.21 -12.13 13.10
C ARG A 127 -6.01 -11.00 12.08
N PHE A 128 -4.81 -10.40 12.04
CA PHE A 128 -4.49 -9.24 11.22
C PHE A 128 -3.66 -9.56 9.96
N ALA A 129 -3.36 -10.83 9.70
CA ALA A 129 -2.61 -11.28 8.52
C ALA A 129 -3.24 -10.81 7.20
N TYR A 130 -4.56 -10.63 7.16
CA TYR A 130 -5.28 -10.16 5.97
C TYR A 130 -4.85 -8.76 5.51
N LEU A 131 -4.37 -7.89 6.40
CA LEU A 131 -3.86 -6.56 6.05
C LEU A 131 -2.66 -6.67 5.11
N PHE A 132 -1.73 -7.56 5.47
CA PHE A 132 -0.52 -7.83 4.69
C PHE A 132 -0.85 -8.57 3.39
N ASP A 133 -1.78 -9.54 3.43
CA ASP A 133 -2.22 -10.30 2.25
C ASP A 133 -2.85 -9.38 1.19
N VAL A 134 -3.70 -8.45 1.60
CA VAL A 134 -4.33 -7.47 0.69
C VAL A 134 -3.28 -6.59 0.04
N GLN A 135 -2.36 -6.02 0.83
CA GLN A 135 -1.32 -5.14 0.29
C GLN A 135 -0.30 -5.90 -0.57
N ALA A 136 0.04 -7.14 -0.22
CA ALA A 136 0.88 -8.00 -1.07
C ALA A 136 0.25 -8.23 -2.44
N LYS A 137 -1.04 -8.54 -2.48
CA LYS A 137 -1.76 -8.76 -3.75
C LYS A 137 -1.89 -7.49 -4.58
N LEU A 138 -2.11 -6.34 -3.94
CA LEU A 138 -2.04 -5.05 -4.63
C LEU A 138 -0.66 -4.85 -5.28
N CYS A 139 0.41 -5.10 -4.54
CA CYS A 139 1.77 -4.98 -5.06
C CYS A 139 2.06 -5.94 -6.22
N PHE A 140 1.53 -7.17 -6.20
CA PHE A 140 1.63 -8.07 -7.35
C PHE A 140 0.92 -7.55 -8.60
N VAL A 141 -0.22 -6.86 -8.45
CA VAL A 141 -0.86 -6.15 -9.57
C VAL A 141 0.08 -5.04 -10.09
N LEU A 142 0.60 -4.21 -9.19
CA LEU A 142 1.41 -3.05 -9.55
C LEU A 142 2.77 -3.43 -10.14
N ALA A 143 3.35 -4.57 -9.75
CA ALA A 143 4.56 -5.12 -10.36
C ALA A 143 4.42 -5.36 -11.86
N LEU A 144 3.21 -5.66 -12.34
CA LEU A 144 2.93 -5.86 -13.75
C LEU A 144 2.32 -4.63 -14.43
N LYS A 145 1.48 -3.88 -13.68
CA LYS A 145 0.66 -2.81 -14.26
C LYS A 145 1.36 -1.45 -14.29
N SER A 146 2.31 -1.20 -13.39
CA SER A 146 2.90 0.13 -13.22
C SER A 146 3.59 0.67 -14.47
N THR A 147 4.18 -0.17 -15.30
CA THR A 147 4.86 0.21 -16.55
C THR A 147 4.06 -0.09 -17.82
N LEU A 148 2.87 -0.69 -17.69
CA LEU A 148 2.09 -1.16 -18.84
C LEU A 148 1.83 -0.07 -19.89
N GLY A 149 1.43 1.14 -19.45
CA GLY A 149 1.15 2.25 -20.38
C GLY A 149 2.39 2.69 -21.15
N VAL A 150 3.53 2.81 -20.45
CA VAL A 150 4.81 3.19 -21.04
C VAL A 150 5.27 2.14 -22.06
N GLU A 151 5.19 0.85 -21.71
CA GLU A 151 5.59 -0.26 -22.58
C GLU A 151 4.68 -0.38 -23.81
N LEU A 152 3.36 -0.25 -23.60
CA LEU A 152 2.38 -0.30 -24.68
C LEU A 152 2.62 0.82 -25.69
N LYS A 153 2.84 2.04 -25.20
CA LYS A 153 3.11 3.19 -26.04
C LYS A 153 4.42 3.03 -26.79
N ALA A 154 5.49 2.61 -26.14
CA ALA A 154 6.79 2.39 -26.76
C ALA A 154 6.71 1.34 -27.88
N ALA A 155 6.05 0.21 -27.65
CA ALA A 155 5.84 -0.82 -28.65
C ALA A 155 5.00 -0.33 -29.85
N TYR A 156 3.96 0.48 -29.56
CA TYR A 156 3.13 1.08 -30.61
C TYR A 156 3.92 2.06 -31.48
N ASP A 157 4.65 2.99 -30.87
CA ASP A 157 5.45 4.01 -31.55
C ASP A 157 6.59 3.37 -32.40
N ALA A 158 7.14 2.22 -31.93
CA ALA A 158 8.13 1.43 -32.66
C ALA A 158 7.54 0.52 -33.74
N ASN A 159 6.21 0.43 -33.86
CA ASN A 159 5.51 -0.55 -34.69
C ASN A 159 5.94 -2.01 -34.41
N ASP A 160 6.25 -2.29 -33.12
CA ASP A 160 6.66 -3.62 -32.65
C ASP A 160 5.41 -4.50 -32.41
N LYS A 161 4.97 -5.16 -33.46
CA LYS A 161 3.78 -6.02 -33.44
C LYS A 161 3.96 -7.26 -32.55
N GLU A 162 5.18 -7.77 -32.44
CA GLU A 162 5.47 -8.94 -31.61
C GLU A 162 5.33 -8.58 -30.15
N ARG A 163 5.90 -7.45 -29.72
CA ARG A 163 5.74 -6.94 -28.34
C ARG A 163 4.29 -6.63 -28.03
N LEU A 164 3.55 -6.00 -28.94
CA LEU A 164 2.11 -5.73 -28.77
C LEU A 164 1.31 -7.03 -28.62
N ALA A 165 1.63 -8.07 -29.38
CA ALA A 165 0.99 -9.37 -29.26
C ALA A 165 1.25 -10.02 -27.90
N VAL A 166 2.50 -9.98 -27.40
CA VAL A 166 2.85 -10.49 -26.06
C VAL A 166 2.11 -9.72 -24.98
N ILE A 167 2.05 -8.39 -25.05
CA ILE A 167 1.31 -7.58 -24.11
C ILE A 167 -0.17 -8.00 -24.08
N ALA A 168 -0.79 -8.18 -25.24
CA ALA A 168 -2.20 -8.54 -25.36
C ALA A 168 -2.51 -9.97 -24.88
N SER A 169 -1.65 -10.95 -25.25
CA SER A 169 -1.93 -12.37 -24.99
C SER A 169 -1.39 -12.88 -23.66
N GLU A 170 -0.43 -12.19 -23.03
CA GLU A 170 0.21 -12.67 -21.81
C GLU A 170 0.12 -11.64 -20.69
N THR A 171 0.64 -10.41 -20.89
CA THR A 171 0.76 -9.42 -19.81
C THR A 171 -0.61 -8.98 -19.30
N ILE A 172 -1.53 -8.60 -20.19
CA ILE A 172 -2.88 -8.16 -19.80
C ILE A 172 -3.67 -9.27 -19.08
N PRO A 173 -3.73 -10.52 -19.59
CA PRO A 173 -4.38 -11.61 -18.87
C PRO A 173 -3.79 -11.88 -17.48
N GLN A 174 -2.47 -11.79 -17.32
CA GLN A 174 -1.83 -11.92 -16.02
C GLN A 174 -2.26 -10.78 -15.06
N ILE A 175 -2.28 -9.53 -15.53
CA ILE A 175 -2.76 -8.39 -14.74
C ILE A 175 -4.20 -8.62 -14.31
N CYS A 176 -5.08 -9.06 -15.22
CA CYS A 176 -6.48 -9.34 -14.89
C CYS A 176 -6.60 -10.41 -13.78
N SER A 177 -5.85 -11.50 -13.89
CA SER A 177 -5.82 -12.54 -12.87
C SER A 177 -5.37 -12.00 -11.50
N ARG A 178 -4.31 -11.17 -11.46
CA ARG A 178 -3.84 -10.54 -10.22
C ARG A 178 -4.84 -9.56 -9.64
N ILE A 179 -5.55 -8.80 -10.46
CA ILE A 179 -6.63 -7.91 -10.02
C ILE A 179 -7.78 -8.72 -9.38
N GLU A 180 -8.14 -9.87 -9.93
CA GLU A 180 -9.15 -10.74 -9.35
C GLU A 180 -8.73 -11.29 -7.97
N GLU A 181 -7.47 -11.71 -7.83
CA GLU A 181 -6.91 -12.16 -6.56
C GLU A 181 -6.94 -11.01 -5.51
N PHE A 182 -6.49 -9.82 -5.91
CA PHE A 182 -6.53 -8.63 -5.06
C PHE A 182 -7.97 -8.28 -4.66
N HIS A 183 -8.90 -8.23 -5.61
CA HIS A 183 -10.31 -7.93 -5.35
C HIS A 183 -10.93 -8.90 -4.33
N LYS A 184 -10.67 -10.20 -4.48
CA LYS A 184 -11.17 -11.22 -3.53
C LYS A 184 -10.63 -10.99 -2.12
N ALA A 185 -9.33 -10.73 -2.00
CA ALA A 185 -8.70 -10.46 -0.70
C ALA A 185 -9.19 -9.15 -0.08
N PHE A 186 -9.24 -8.08 -0.87
CA PHE A 186 -9.73 -6.78 -0.43
C PHE A 186 -11.18 -6.85 0.06
N ARG A 187 -12.07 -7.47 -0.73
CA ARG A 187 -13.46 -7.66 -0.34
C ARG A 187 -13.60 -8.45 0.96
N LYS A 188 -12.81 -9.51 1.14
CA LYS A 188 -12.81 -10.30 2.39
C LYS A 188 -12.36 -9.45 3.57
N GLY A 189 -11.27 -8.69 3.43
CA GLY A 189 -10.76 -7.78 4.46
C GLY A 189 -11.77 -6.69 4.80
N TRP A 190 -12.31 -6.01 3.79
CA TRP A 190 -13.34 -4.99 3.97
C TRP A 190 -14.55 -5.49 4.75
N MET A 191 -15.08 -6.64 4.36
CA MET A 191 -16.24 -7.25 5.04
C MET A 191 -15.93 -7.71 6.47
N SER A 192 -14.67 -7.91 6.82
CA SER A 192 -14.28 -8.27 8.19
C SER A 192 -14.19 -7.05 9.11
N GLU A 193 -13.92 -5.85 8.56
CA GLU A 193 -13.83 -4.59 9.30
C GLU A 193 -15.15 -3.80 9.36
N SER A 194 -16.01 -3.96 8.37
CA SER A 194 -17.21 -3.14 8.13
C SER A 194 -18.51 -3.84 8.49
N ARG A 195 -18.51 -4.75 9.45
CA ARG A 195 -19.69 -5.46 9.96
C ARG A 195 -20.34 -4.76 11.13
#